data_650e2149b07eb3f5704433008085b63b
#
_entry.id   650e2149b07eb3f5704433008085b63b
#
_cell.length_a   1.000
_cell.length_b   1.000
_cell.length_c   1.000
_cell.angle_alpha   90.00
_cell.angle_beta   90.00
_cell.angle_gamma   90.00
#
_symmetry.space_group_name_H-M   'P 1'
#
loop_
_entity.id
_entity.type
_entity.pdbx_description
1 polymer ?
#
loop_
_entity_poly.entity_id
_entity_poly.type
_entity_poly.pdbx_seq_one_letter_code
_entity_poly.pdbx_strand_id
1 'polypeptide(L)' 'MEEIIVLDYCDGSVWIYKLPWLNMDDTAIDDWLDSMGFNLDEVTYMVNPNITINDERK' A
#
# COMPACT_ATOMS: atom_id res chain seq x y z
N MET A 1 14.59 -0.28 -3.35
CA MET A 1 13.30 -1.00 -3.35
C MET A 1 12.18 0.00 -3.23
N GLU A 2 11.04 -0.31 -3.84
CA GLU A 2 9.91 0.59 -3.76
C GLU A 2 9.11 0.38 -2.48
N GLU A 3 8.43 1.44 -2.08
CA GLU A 3 7.50 1.42 -0.95
C GLU A 3 6.08 1.49 -1.46
N ILE A 4 5.16 0.97 -0.68
CA ILE A 4 3.73 1.06 -0.98
C ILE A 4 3.02 1.65 0.22
N ILE A 5 2.13 2.60 -0.04
CA ILE A 5 1.19 3.10 0.97
C ILE A 5 -0.19 2.53 0.63
N VAL A 6 -0.82 1.94 1.61
CA VAL A 6 -2.14 1.33 1.48
C VAL A 6 -3.13 2.11 2.34
N LEU A 7 -4.20 2.55 1.71
CA LEU A 7 -5.29 3.25 2.40
C LEU A 7 -6.46 2.29 2.51
N ASP A 8 -6.77 1.89 3.74
CA ASP A 8 -7.84 0.92 4.02
C ASP A 8 -9.09 1.68 4.45
N TYR A 9 -10.11 1.65 3.60
CA TYR A 9 -11.36 2.38 3.85
C TYR A 9 -12.25 1.70 4.87
N CYS A 10 -12.02 0.42 5.15
CA CYS A 10 -12.87 -0.33 6.08
C CYS A 10 -12.77 0.22 7.49
N ASP A 11 -11.56 0.55 7.93
CA ASP A 11 -11.32 1.03 9.29
C ASP A 11 -10.55 2.35 9.35
N GLY A 12 -10.27 2.97 8.20
CA GLY A 12 -9.53 4.22 8.13
C GLY A 12 -8.04 4.08 8.39
N SER A 13 -7.49 2.89 8.25
CA SER A 13 -6.06 2.65 8.47
C SER A 13 -5.21 3.04 7.28
N VAL A 14 -3.99 3.46 7.58
CA VAL A 14 -2.96 3.74 6.59
C VAL A 14 -1.75 2.86 6.91
N TRP A 15 -1.27 2.15 5.90
CA TRP A 15 -0.15 1.22 6.07
C TRP A 15 0.94 1.56 5.07
N ILE A 16 2.20 1.49 5.50
CA ILE A 16 3.34 1.65 4.61
C ILE A 16 4.21 0.42 4.74
N TYR A 17 4.55 -0.18 3.61
CA TYR A 17 5.42 -1.35 3.54
C TYR A 17 6.51 -1.13 2.50
N LYS A 18 7.61 -1.84 2.63
CA LYS A 18 8.56 -2.02 1.54
C LYS A 18 8.12 -3.21 0.72
N LEU A 19 8.05 -3.04 -0.61
CA LEU A 19 7.69 -4.13 -1.48
C LEU A 19 8.80 -5.18 -1.50
N PRO A 20 8.43 -6.47 -1.51
CA PRO A 20 9.42 -7.55 -1.42
C PRO A 20 10.24 -7.75 -2.68
N TRP A 21 9.74 -7.29 -3.83
CA TRP A 21 10.43 -7.43 -5.12
C TRP A 21 10.48 -6.11 -5.85
N LEU A 22 11.46 -5.98 -6.76
CA LEU A 22 11.52 -4.86 -7.69
C LEU A 22 10.56 -5.11 -8.85
N ASN A 23 10.05 -4.02 -9.44
CA ASN A 23 9.25 -4.07 -10.67
C ASN A 23 8.00 -4.92 -10.56
N MET A 24 7.32 -4.89 -9.41
CA MET A 24 6.02 -5.54 -9.28
C MET A 24 4.99 -4.81 -10.13
N ASP A 25 4.28 -5.56 -10.96
CA ASP A 25 3.16 -5.00 -11.72
C ASP A 25 1.89 -4.98 -10.85
N ASP A 26 0.80 -4.42 -11.39
CA ASP A 26 -0.45 -4.28 -10.64
C ASP A 26 -0.99 -5.63 -10.18
N THR A 27 -0.88 -6.66 -11.01
CA THR A 27 -1.35 -8.01 -10.67
C THR A 27 -0.54 -8.59 -9.51
N ALA A 28 0.77 -8.44 -9.54
CA ALA A 28 1.64 -8.93 -8.47
C ALA A 28 1.37 -8.18 -7.17
N ILE A 29 1.14 -6.86 -7.23
CA ILE A 29 0.82 -6.06 -6.06
C ILE A 29 -0.54 -6.49 -5.48
N ASP A 30 -1.54 -6.69 -6.32
CA ASP A 30 -2.86 -7.14 -5.86
C ASP A 30 -2.76 -8.50 -5.16
N ASP A 31 -2.02 -9.44 -5.74
CA ASP A 31 -1.81 -10.76 -5.12
C ASP A 31 -1.10 -10.63 -3.78
N TRP A 32 -0.10 -9.77 -3.71
CA TRP A 32 0.63 -9.53 -2.47
C TRP A 32 -0.28 -8.93 -1.39
N LEU A 33 -1.09 -7.92 -1.75
CA LEU A 33 -2.03 -7.30 -0.81
C LEU A 33 -3.07 -8.31 -0.32
N ASP A 34 -3.57 -9.15 -1.21
CA ASP A 34 -4.52 -10.19 -0.84
C ASP A 34 -3.88 -11.19 0.15
N SER A 35 -2.63 -11.56 -0.09
CA SER A 35 -1.90 -12.45 0.81
C SER A 35 -1.66 -11.83 2.19
N MET A 36 -1.62 -10.50 2.28
CA MET A 36 -1.49 -9.78 3.54
C MET A 36 -2.82 -9.64 4.30
N GLY A 37 -3.93 -10.06 3.69
CA GLY A 37 -5.23 -10.00 4.31
C GLY A 37 -6.05 -8.76 3.99
N PHE A 38 -5.60 -7.92 3.05
CA PHE A 38 -6.38 -6.76 2.64
C PHE A 38 -7.51 -7.16 1.71
N ASN A 39 -8.65 -6.49 1.86
CA ASN A 39 -9.77 -6.62 0.93
C ASN A 39 -9.56 -5.61 -0.21
N LEU A 40 -9.27 -6.11 -1.41
CA LEU A 40 -8.92 -5.25 -2.54
C LEU A 40 -10.04 -4.29 -2.95
N ASP A 41 -11.29 -4.61 -2.62
CA ASP A 41 -12.43 -3.73 -2.91
C ASP A 41 -12.51 -2.54 -1.94
N GLU A 42 -11.80 -2.60 -0.83
CA GLU A 42 -11.87 -1.59 0.23
C GLU A 42 -10.56 -0.87 0.48
N VAL A 43 -9.57 -1.07 -0.38
CA VAL A 43 -8.28 -0.40 -0.26
C VAL A 43 -7.90 0.28 -1.56
N THR A 44 -7.08 1.32 -1.44
CA THR A 44 -6.34 1.87 -2.56
C THR A 44 -4.87 1.96 -2.16
N TYR A 45 -4.00 2.09 -3.13
CA TYR A 45 -2.58 2.14 -2.84
C TYR A 45 -1.85 3.04 -3.82
N MET A 46 -0.66 3.45 -3.41
CA MET A 46 0.30 4.17 -4.24
C MET A 46 1.68 3.57 -4.02
N VAL A 47 2.41 3.38 -5.11
CA VAL A 47 3.78 2.86 -5.05
C VAL A 47 4.74 3.96 -5.46
N ASN A 48 5.80 4.13 -4.70
CA ASN A 48 6.83 5.13 -4.98
C ASN A 48 8.12 4.70 -4.29
N PRO A 49 9.31 4.99 -4.88
CA PRO A 49 10.58 4.67 -4.22
C PRO A 49 10.75 5.31 -2.84
N ASN A 50 10.17 6.48 -2.64
CA ASN A 50 10.21 7.18 -1.36
C ASN A 50 8.84 7.77 -1.06
N ILE A 51 8.17 7.24 -0.05
CA ILE A 51 6.87 7.75 0.39
C ILE A 51 7.08 8.64 1.60
N THR A 52 6.57 9.85 1.51
CA THR A 52 6.62 10.82 2.61
C THR A 52 5.19 11.13 3.05
N ILE A 53 4.94 11.07 4.34
CA ILE A 53 3.65 11.43 4.91
C ILE A 53 3.76 12.81 5.53
N ASN A 54 2.91 13.71 5.07
CA ASN A 54 2.79 15.05 5.63
C ASN A 54 1.52 15.08 6.47
N ASP A 55 1.68 14.96 7.78
CA ASP A 55 0.57 14.95 8.72
C ASP A 55 0.47 16.32 9.38
N GLU A 56 -0.59 17.04 9.01
CA GLU A 56 -0.83 18.40 9.48
C GLU A 56 -1.99 18.48 10.48
N ARG A 57 -2.37 17.36 11.06
CA ARG A 57 -3.44 17.37 12.07
C ARG A 57 -3.02 18.19 13.29
N LYS A 58 -3.97 18.91 13.84
CA LYS A 58 -3.74 19.75 14.99
C LYS A 58 -4.70 19.43 16.13
#